data_c39aafa268ce624112bc04a1cbeb2957
#
_entry.id   c39aafa268ce624112bc04a1cbeb2957
#
_cell.length_a   1.000
_cell.length_b   1.000
_cell.length_c   1.000
_cell.angle_alpha   90.00
_cell.angle_beta   90.00
_cell.angle_gamma   90.00
#
_symmetry.space_group_name_H-M   'P 1'
#
loop_
_entity.id
_entity.type
_entity.pdbx_description
1 polymer ?
#
loop_
_entity_poly.entity_id
_entity_poly.type
_entity_poly.pdbx_seq_one_letter_code
_entity_poly.pdbx_strand_id
1 'polypeptide(L)'
;VFIILNSCASEQEKMESRMKKFISEFEKVSIPLYREAGITSWNANISGSDEDLAISEKASFEYTKLFTDAAAFKELKEIKESGAVKDPLLARQLDLLYDAYLGNQVDTALISQRLRMETEINKKYLNFRAKVNGKELSDNQVEDVLRNSKNSDELRTAWEAHKMIGPEVEKEIIALVKHRNLIATKLGFGNYHEMSLKLSGQDPAEVTAILDELDNLTRDNFASLKNDIDTYFSKQYRIKTSELRPWHYQNRYFQEAPEIYPVDFDKYYASQDPVKLAATFYDGIGLNVDAILAKSDLYEKPGKNQHAFCTDIDREGDVRTLDNIRPDSYWMNTILHELGHGVYSYYNDRSLPFTLRDAAHTFT
;
A
#
# COMPACT_ATOMS: atom_id res chain seq x y z
N VAL A 1 25.26 60.57 -14.88
CA VAL A 1 24.43 59.53 -15.61
C VAL A 1 24.36 58.28 -14.74
N PHE A 2 23.25 58.06 -14.02
CA PHE A 2 22.98 56.83 -13.32
C PHE A 2 22.45 55.85 -14.35
N ILE A 3 23.21 54.83 -14.71
CA ILE A 3 22.74 53.68 -15.47
C ILE A 3 21.98 52.79 -14.46
N ILE A 4 20.65 52.83 -14.50
CA ILE A 4 19.80 51.83 -13.82
C ILE A 4 19.96 50.57 -14.66
N LEU A 5 20.82 49.65 -14.23
CA LEU A 5 20.82 48.26 -14.69
C LEU A 5 19.53 47.61 -14.21
N ASN A 6 18.48 47.65 -15.02
CA ASN A 6 17.36 46.74 -14.88
C ASN A 6 17.91 45.33 -15.20
N SER A 7 18.35 44.62 -14.18
CA SER A 7 18.60 43.19 -14.29
C SER A 7 17.25 42.51 -14.56
N CYS A 8 16.94 42.22 -15.81
CA CYS A 8 15.88 41.27 -16.13
C CYS A 8 16.31 39.93 -15.54
N ALA A 9 15.51 39.40 -14.61
CA ALA A 9 15.71 38.04 -14.10
C ALA A 9 15.78 37.05 -15.28
N SER A 10 16.75 36.14 -15.21
CA SER A 10 16.86 35.07 -16.22
C SER A 10 15.58 34.22 -16.27
N GLU A 11 15.34 33.55 -17.38
CA GLU A 11 14.17 32.67 -17.51
C GLU A 11 14.21 31.60 -16.41
N GLN A 12 15.38 31.07 -16.06
CA GLN A 12 15.58 30.18 -14.93
C GLN A 12 15.07 30.80 -13.62
N GLU A 13 15.58 31.94 -13.23
CA GLU A 13 15.20 32.64 -11.98
C GLU A 13 13.69 32.89 -11.92
N LYS A 14 13.10 33.27 -13.05
CA LYS A 14 11.67 33.50 -13.17
C LYS A 14 10.87 32.24 -12.95
N MET A 15 11.23 31.13 -13.60
CA MET A 15 10.49 29.86 -13.48
C MET A 15 10.70 29.19 -12.12
N GLU A 16 11.90 29.22 -11.57
CA GLU A 16 12.17 28.77 -10.22
C GLU A 16 11.43 29.59 -9.16
N SER A 17 11.31 30.88 -9.32
CA SER A 17 10.52 31.75 -8.44
C SER A 17 9.02 31.40 -8.52
N ARG A 18 8.48 31.19 -9.75
CA ARG A 18 7.09 30.72 -9.94
C ARG A 18 6.85 29.40 -9.23
N MET A 19 7.77 28.44 -9.40
CA MET A 19 7.66 27.12 -8.77
C MET A 19 7.70 27.20 -7.25
N LYS A 20 8.62 27.97 -6.67
CA LYS A 20 8.70 28.20 -5.22
C LYS A 20 7.40 28.80 -4.67
N LYS A 21 6.84 29.78 -5.38
CA LYS A 21 5.56 30.37 -5.01
C LYS A 21 4.43 29.35 -5.06
N PHE A 22 4.35 28.57 -6.15
CA PHE A 22 3.35 27.51 -6.31
C PHE A 22 3.41 26.50 -5.15
N ILE A 23 4.62 25.97 -4.84
CA ILE A 23 4.82 25.03 -3.73
C ILE A 23 4.36 25.65 -2.41
N SER A 24 4.76 26.88 -2.11
CA SER A 24 4.39 27.54 -0.86
C SER A 24 2.88 27.74 -0.71
N GLU A 25 2.16 28.03 -1.79
CA GLU A 25 0.69 28.15 -1.78
C GLU A 25 0.02 26.78 -1.70
N PHE A 26 0.52 25.80 -2.43
CA PHE A 26 0.03 24.43 -2.40
C PHE A 26 0.18 23.80 -1.01
N GLU A 27 1.35 23.87 -0.38
CA GLU A 27 1.62 23.26 0.92
C GLU A 27 0.71 23.80 2.04
N LYS A 28 0.38 25.09 2.02
CA LYS A 28 -0.55 25.70 3.01
C LYS A 28 -1.91 25.01 3.05
N VAL A 29 -2.36 24.51 1.90
CA VAL A 29 -3.68 23.87 1.76
C VAL A 29 -3.54 22.35 1.81
N SER A 30 -2.52 21.79 1.15
CA SER A 30 -2.38 20.35 0.99
C SER A 30 -1.96 19.62 2.27
N ILE A 31 -1.07 20.22 3.08
CA ILE A 31 -0.55 19.58 4.30
C ILE A 31 -1.68 19.27 5.32
N PRO A 32 -2.55 20.24 5.68
CA PRO A 32 -3.66 19.94 6.58
C PRO A 32 -4.62 18.88 6.03
N LEU A 33 -4.93 18.92 4.74
CA LEU A 33 -5.84 17.95 4.10
C LEU A 33 -5.21 16.57 3.99
N TYR A 34 -3.91 16.47 3.69
CA TYR A 34 -3.18 15.20 3.70
C TYR A 34 -3.26 14.54 5.08
N ARG A 35 -2.95 15.30 6.14
CA ARG A 35 -3.01 14.81 7.52
C ARG A 35 -4.44 14.37 7.91
N GLU A 36 -5.46 15.13 7.54
CA GLU A 36 -6.86 14.77 7.81
C GLU A 36 -7.23 13.47 7.10
N ALA A 37 -6.87 13.32 5.82
CA ALA A 37 -7.09 12.09 5.07
C ALA A 37 -6.35 10.89 5.71
N GLY A 38 -5.11 11.08 6.16
CA GLY A 38 -4.33 10.04 6.85
C GLY A 38 -4.97 9.59 8.17
N ILE A 39 -5.34 10.54 9.05
CA ILE A 39 -5.97 10.24 10.34
C ILE A 39 -7.32 9.55 10.16
N THR A 40 -8.17 10.05 9.26
CA THR A 40 -9.50 9.48 9.05
C THR A 40 -9.43 8.10 8.42
N SER A 41 -8.49 7.87 7.49
CA SER A 41 -8.21 6.54 6.93
C SER A 41 -7.74 5.57 8.01
N TRP A 42 -6.83 6.01 8.90
CA TRP A 42 -6.38 5.22 10.04
C TRP A 42 -7.55 4.80 10.94
N ASN A 43 -8.42 5.74 11.31
CA ASN A 43 -9.58 5.45 12.16
C ASN A 43 -10.55 4.46 11.50
N ALA A 44 -10.82 4.63 10.20
CA ALA A 44 -11.66 3.71 9.43
C ALA A 44 -11.11 2.27 9.40
N ASN A 45 -9.79 2.10 9.31
CA ASN A 45 -9.15 0.78 9.35
C ASN A 45 -9.16 0.14 10.75
N ILE A 46 -9.23 0.96 11.82
CA ILE A 46 -9.34 0.47 13.20
C ILE A 46 -10.77 0.03 13.53
N SER A 47 -11.76 0.80 13.12
CA SER A 47 -13.16 0.59 13.52
C SER A 47 -13.97 -0.25 12.53
N GLY A 48 -13.68 -0.15 11.23
CA GLY A 48 -14.48 -0.71 10.14
C GLY A 48 -15.92 -0.17 10.11
N SER A 49 -16.21 0.91 10.85
CA SER A 49 -17.55 1.48 10.95
C SER A 49 -17.94 2.25 9.70
N ASP A 50 -19.24 2.26 9.39
CA ASP A 50 -19.79 3.03 8.26
C ASP A 50 -19.53 4.53 8.42
N GLU A 51 -19.57 5.03 9.65
CA GLU A 51 -19.33 6.44 9.97
C GLU A 51 -17.87 6.83 9.67
N ASP A 52 -16.89 6.09 10.18
CA ASP A 52 -15.47 6.37 9.96
C ASP A 52 -15.08 6.19 8.48
N LEU A 53 -15.65 5.19 7.79
CA LEU A 53 -15.45 4.99 6.36
C LEU A 53 -15.98 6.18 5.55
N ALA A 54 -17.16 6.72 5.89
CA ALA A 54 -17.72 7.89 5.21
C ALA A 54 -16.90 9.17 5.48
N ILE A 55 -16.39 9.34 6.71
CA ILE A 55 -15.52 10.47 7.07
C ILE A 55 -14.21 10.38 6.29
N SER A 56 -13.61 9.19 6.20
CA SER A 56 -12.38 8.92 5.43
C SER A 56 -12.56 9.17 3.94
N GLU A 57 -13.69 8.73 3.35
CA GLU A 57 -14.02 9.00 1.94
C GLU A 57 -14.07 10.49 1.67
N LYS A 58 -14.77 11.24 2.53
CA LYS A 58 -14.89 12.69 2.40
C LYS A 58 -13.52 13.39 2.50
N ALA A 59 -12.70 13.05 3.48
CA ALA A 59 -11.39 13.64 3.66
C ALA A 59 -10.47 13.32 2.46
N SER A 60 -10.49 12.10 1.98
CA SER A 60 -9.76 11.67 0.78
C SER A 60 -10.22 12.41 -0.47
N PHE A 61 -11.52 12.68 -0.60
CA PHE A 61 -12.06 13.48 -1.70
C PHE A 61 -11.58 14.93 -1.64
N GLU A 62 -11.64 15.58 -0.47
CA GLU A 62 -11.19 16.98 -0.34
C GLU A 62 -9.69 17.14 -0.64
N TYR A 63 -8.86 16.18 -0.21
CA TYR A 63 -7.45 16.15 -0.57
C TYR A 63 -7.23 15.93 -2.08
N THR A 64 -7.90 14.92 -2.67
CA THR A 64 -7.74 14.59 -4.10
C THR A 64 -8.25 15.72 -5.01
N LYS A 65 -9.31 16.42 -4.59
CA LYS A 65 -9.89 17.54 -5.31
C LYS A 65 -8.91 18.70 -5.55
N LEU A 66 -7.90 18.86 -4.71
CA LEU A 66 -6.84 19.87 -4.94
C LEU A 66 -6.19 19.68 -6.30
N PHE A 67 -5.97 18.46 -6.71
CA PHE A 67 -5.29 18.13 -7.95
C PHE A 67 -6.18 18.24 -9.22
N THR A 68 -7.46 18.58 -9.06
CA THR A 68 -8.38 18.82 -10.18
C THR A 68 -8.38 20.26 -10.68
N ASP A 69 -7.64 21.18 -10.03
CA ASP A 69 -7.56 22.57 -10.41
C ASP A 69 -6.82 22.74 -11.75
N ALA A 70 -7.59 23.07 -12.80
CA ALA A 70 -7.07 23.24 -14.15
C ALA A 70 -6.14 24.46 -14.29
N ALA A 71 -6.32 25.52 -13.46
CA ALA A 71 -5.45 26.69 -13.50
C ALA A 71 -4.09 26.37 -12.87
N ALA A 72 -4.08 25.67 -11.74
CA ALA A 72 -2.88 25.16 -11.10
C ALA A 72 -2.12 24.18 -12.02
N PHE A 73 -2.84 23.26 -12.67
CA PHE A 73 -2.23 22.35 -13.64
C PHE A 73 -1.60 23.10 -14.83
N LYS A 74 -2.29 24.10 -15.37
CA LYS A 74 -1.76 24.93 -16.44
C LYS A 74 -0.47 25.62 -16.03
N GLU A 75 -0.41 26.19 -14.82
CA GLU A 75 0.80 26.81 -14.25
C GLU A 75 1.97 25.81 -14.18
N LEU A 76 1.76 24.63 -13.61
CA LEU A 76 2.76 23.57 -13.55
C LEU A 76 3.23 23.14 -14.94
N LYS A 77 2.31 23.02 -15.89
CA LYS A 77 2.62 22.65 -17.28
C LYS A 77 3.51 23.68 -17.95
N GLU A 78 3.19 24.98 -17.83
CA GLU A 78 4.01 26.05 -18.38
C GLU A 78 5.43 26.05 -17.78
N ILE A 79 5.55 25.88 -16.46
CA ILE A 79 6.85 25.80 -15.77
C ILE A 79 7.64 24.59 -16.28
N LYS A 80 7.00 23.41 -16.38
CA LYS A 80 7.66 22.18 -16.85
C LYS A 80 8.11 22.26 -18.30
N GLU A 81 7.25 22.76 -19.19
CA GLU A 81 7.53 22.89 -20.63
C GLU A 81 8.61 23.93 -20.94
N SER A 82 8.84 24.91 -20.06
CA SER A 82 9.94 25.87 -20.20
C SER A 82 11.32 25.21 -20.15
N GLY A 83 11.45 24.07 -19.47
CA GLY A 83 12.72 23.39 -19.23
C GLY A 83 13.74 24.22 -18.44
N ALA A 84 13.30 25.32 -17.82
CA ALA A 84 14.20 26.32 -17.19
C ALA A 84 14.45 26.08 -15.69
N VAL A 85 13.69 25.18 -15.02
CA VAL A 85 13.95 24.81 -13.62
C VAL A 85 15.16 23.89 -13.57
N LYS A 86 16.26 24.35 -12.94
CA LYS A 86 17.55 23.63 -12.88
C LYS A 86 17.92 23.17 -11.48
N ASP A 87 17.33 23.79 -10.45
CA ASP A 87 17.48 23.29 -9.07
C ASP A 87 16.89 21.88 -8.99
N PRO A 88 17.69 20.86 -8.59
CA PRO A 88 17.24 19.46 -8.65
C PRO A 88 16.07 19.15 -7.70
N LEU A 89 16.00 19.83 -6.53
CA LEU A 89 14.89 19.63 -5.59
C LEU A 89 13.61 20.26 -6.12
N LEU A 90 13.70 21.43 -6.75
CA LEU A 90 12.54 22.06 -7.39
C LEU A 90 12.07 21.28 -8.61
N ALA A 91 13.00 20.79 -9.44
CA ALA A 91 12.68 19.99 -10.62
C ALA A 91 11.95 18.70 -10.21
N ARG A 92 12.44 18.00 -9.16
CA ARG A 92 11.77 16.78 -8.67
C ARG A 92 10.38 17.07 -8.10
N GLN A 93 10.21 18.15 -7.34
CA GLN A 93 8.89 18.56 -6.84
C GLN A 93 7.95 18.93 -7.98
N LEU A 94 8.45 19.62 -9.03
CA LEU A 94 7.68 19.93 -10.23
C LEU A 94 7.19 18.66 -10.91
N ASP A 95 8.04 17.64 -11.08
CA ASP A 95 7.66 16.37 -11.70
C ASP A 95 6.56 15.67 -10.89
N LEU A 96 6.74 15.53 -9.59
CA LEU A 96 5.75 14.86 -8.72
C LEU A 96 4.41 15.59 -8.70
N LEU A 97 4.42 16.92 -8.59
CA LEU A 97 3.20 17.70 -8.58
C LEU A 97 2.52 17.70 -9.95
N TYR A 98 3.29 17.81 -11.05
CA TYR A 98 2.75 17.73 -12.40
C TYR A 98 2.04 16.39 -12.62
N ASP A 99 2.64 15.26 -12.25
CA ASP A 99 2.07 13.92 -12.40
C ASP A 99 0.83 13.73 -11.52
N ALA A 100 0.85 14.22 -10.28
CA ALA A 100 -0.30 14.21 -9.39
C ALA A 100 -1.49 15.02 -9.96
N TYR A 101 -1.24 16.21 -10.49
CA TYR A 101 -2.27 17.00 -11.15
C TYR A 101 -2.74 16.36 -12.45
N LEU A 102 -1.84 15.87 -13.31
CA LEU A 102 -2.19 15.22 -14.57
C LEU A 102 -3.14 14.04 -14.34
N GLY A 103 -2.87 13.20 -13.36
CA GLY A 103 -3.71 12.04 -13.01
C GLY A 103 -5.13 12.38 -12.55
N ASN A 104 -5.40 13.66 -12.25
CA ASN A 104 -6.68 14.12 -11.74
C ASN A 104 -7.36 15.21 -12.63
N GLN A 105 -6.86 15.46 -13.86
CA GLN A 105 -7.46 16.42 -14.80
C GLN A 105 -8.70 15.84 -15.50
N VAL A 106 -9.68 15.40 -14.71
CA VAL A 106 -10.98 14.90 -15.16
C VAL A 106 -12.08 15.53 -14.33
N ASP A 107 -13.33 15.35 -14.75
CA ASP A 107 -14.49 15.79 -13.99
C ASP A 107 -14.44 15.26 -12.55
N THR A 108 -14.60 16.14 -11.56
CA THR A 108 -14.61 15.80 -10.13
C THR A 108 -15.65 14.74 -9.77
N ALA A 109 -16.74 14.63 -10.54
CA ALA A 109 -17.73 13.58 -10.39
C ALA A 109 -17.14 12.19 -10.63
N LEU A 110 -16.19 12.04 -11.59
CA LEU A 110 -15.51 10.76 -11.82
C LEU A 110 -14.57 10.41 -10.66
N ILE A 111 -13.89 11.41 -10.09
CA ILE A 111 -13.03 11.21 -8.91
C ILE A 111 -13.89 10.78 -7.70
N SER A 112 -14.97 11.52 -7.42
CA SER A 112 -15.89 11.17 -6.32
C SER A 112 -16.48 9.77 -6.50
N GLN A 113 -16.87 9.41 -7.73
CA GLN A 113 -17.39 8.07 -8.01
C GLN A 113 -16.32 6.98 -7.77
N ARG A 114 -15.07 7.20 -8.21
CA ARG A 114 -13.97 6.28 -7.95
C ARG A 114 -13.77 6.04 -6.46
N LEU A 115 -13.65 7.11 -5.68
CA LEU A 115 -13.43 7.01 -4.23
C LEU A 115 -14.57 6.27 -3.53
N ARG A 116 -15.82 6.56 -3.89
CA ARG A 116 -16.99 5.84 -3.36
C ARG A 116 -16.95 4.36 -3.66
N MET A 117 -16.62 3.97 -4.92
CA MET A 117 -16.50 2.57 -5.31
C MET A 117 -15.38 1.86 -4.55
N GLU A 118 -14.25 2.54 -4.34
CA GLU A 118 -13.12 2.03 -3.55
C GLU A 118 -13.54 1.84 -2.07
N THR A 119 -14.24 2.80 -1.48
CA THR A 119 -14.75 2.74 -0.11
C THR A 119 -15.74 1.58 0.08
N GLU A 120 -16.67 1.36 -0.85
CA GLU A 120 -17.64 0.26 -0.77
C GLU A 120 -16.98 -1.13 -0.85
N ILE A 121 -15.98 -1.30 -1.71
CA ILE A 121 -15.19 -2.54 -1.80
C ILE A 121 -14.42 -2.74 -0.49
N ASN A 122 -13.75 -1.70 -0.01
CA ASN A 122 -12.97 -1.75 1.23
C ASN A 122 -13.85 -2.09 2.43
N LYS A 123 -15.03 -1.47 2.54
CA LYS A 123 -16.03 -1.78 3.57
C LYS A 123 -16.41 -3.26 3.60
N LYS A 124 -16.70 -3.85 2.44
CA LYS A 124 -17.02 -5.28 2.33
C LYS A 124 -15.85 -6.14 2.79
N TYR A 125 -14.64 -5.81 2.35
CA TYR A 125 -13.43 -6.54 2.68
C TYR A 125 -13.11 -6.47 4.18
N LEU A 126 -13.12 -5.28 4.77
CA LEU A 126 -12.81 -5.07 6.20
C LEU A 126 -13.77 -5.83 7.12
N ASN A 127 -15.06 -5.89 6.75
CA ASN A 127 -16.10 -6.50 7.58
C ASN A 127 -16.35 -7.97 7.26
N PHE A 128 -15.74 -8.51 6.21
CA PHE A 128 -15.91 -9.92 5.85
C PHE A 128 -15.28 -10.83 6.91
N ARG A 129 -16.00 -11.90 7.24
CA ARG A 129 -15.49 -13.01 8.06
C ARG A 129 -15.89 -14.32 7.41
N ALA A 130 -14.95 -15.26 7.32
CA ALA A 130 -15.22 -16.61 6.83
C ALA A 130 -16.21 -17.30 7.76
N LYS A 131 -17.21 -18.01 7.19
CA LYS A 131 -18.22 -18.73 7.98
C LYS A 131 -18.05 -20.22 7.78
N VAL A 132 -17.62 -20.91 8.84
CA VAL A 132 -17.45 -22.37 8.87
C VAL A 132 -18.44 -22.95 9.87
N ASN A 133 -19.36 -23.81 9.39
CA ASN A 133 -20.40 -24.44 10.23
C ASN A 133 -21.21 -23.44 11.06
N GLY A 134 -21.52 -22.28 10.50
CA GLY A 134 -22.28 -21.21 11.15
C GLY A 134 -21.47 -20.32 12.11
N LYS A 135 -20.18 -20.61 12.33
CA LYS A 135 -19.28 -19.80 13.16
C LYS A 135 -18.43 -18.92 12.27
N GLU A 136 -18.33 -17.64 12.63
CA GLU A 136 -17.39 -16.69 12.01
C GLU A 136 -15.96 -16.95 12.51
N LEU A 137 -15.01 -16.95 11.59
CA LEU A 137 -13.58 -17.10 11.86
C LEU A 137 -12.86 -15.83 11.42
N SER A 138 -11.93 -15.36 12.24
CA SER A 138 -10.97 -14.35 11.82
C SER A 138 -9.94 -14.91 10.85
N ASP A 139 -9.20 -14.04 10.17
CA ASP A 139 -8.15 -14.45 9.25
C ASP A 139 -7.09 -15.31 9.95
N ASN A 140 -6.68 -14.91 11.16
CA ASN A 140 -5.78 -15.72 11.98
C ASN A 140 -6.32 -17.13 12.26
N GLN A 141 -7.62 -17.25 12.54
CA GLN A 141 -8.24 -18.56 12.79
C GLN A 141 -8.34 -19.43 11.52
N VAL A 142 -8.53 -18.81 10.35
CA VAL A 142 -8.48 -19.53 9.07
C VAL A 142 -7.06 -20.03 8.81
N GLU A 143 -6.04 -19.19 9.02
CA GLU A 143 -4.63 -19.61 8.87
C GLU A 143 -4.27 -20.73 9.83
N ASP A 144 -4.73 -20.68 11.09
CA ASP A 144 -4.53 -21.77 12.06
C ASP A 144 -5.04 -23.12 11.52
N VAL A 145 -6.23 -23.11 10.88
CA VAL A 145 -6.77 -24.33 10.27
C VAL A 145 -5.92 -24.78 9.08
N LEU A 146 -5.58 -23.86 8.16
CA LEU A 146 -4.82 -24.18 6.94
C LEU A 146 -3.42 -24.70 7.25
N ARG A 147 -2.79 -24.20 8.31
CA ARG A 147 -1.45 -24.58 8.72
C ARG A 147 -1.41 -25.88 9.50
N ASN A 148 -2.37 -26.12 10.40
CA ASN A 148 -2.30 -27.21 11.38
C ASN A 148 -3.15 -28.44 11.02
N SER A 149 -4.25 -28.29 10.28
CA SER A 149 -5.09 -29.44 9.93
C SER A 149 -4.42 -30.38 8.93
N LYS A 150 -4.65 -31.68 9.12
CA LYS A 150 -4.27 -32.74 8.19
C LYS A 150 -5.49 -33.38 7.50
N ASN A 151 -6.66 -32.82 7.75
CA ASN A 151 -7.91 -33.27 7.15
C ASN A 151 -8.23 -32.41 5.93
N SER A 152 -8.18 -33.00 4.73
CA SER A 152 -8.41 -32.27 3.47
C SER A 152 -9.80 -31.62 3.37
N ASP A 153 -10.83 -32.21 3.96
CA ASP A 153 -12.20 -31.66 3.94
C ASP A 153 -12.31 -30.44 4.88
N GLU A 154 -11.62 -30.47 6.02
CA GLU A 154 -11.56 -29.32 6.94
C GLU A 154 -10.80 -28.16 6.30
N LEU A 155 -9.62 -28.43 5.72
CA LEU A 155 -8.84 -27.44 4.96
C LEU A 155 -9.67 -26.81 3.85
N ARG A 156 -10.35 -27.65 3.04
CA ARG A 156 -11.23 -27.19 1.97
C ARG A 156 -12.32 -26.28 2.51
N THR A 157 -13.00 -26.69 3.58
CA THR A 157 -14.12 -25.93 4.15
C THR A 157 -13.67 -24.55 4.62
N ALA A 158 -12.52 -24.46 5.33
CA ALA A 158 -11.98 -23.20 5.79
C ALA A 158 -11.53 -22.30 4.62
N TRP A 159 -10.85 -22.88 3.64
CA TRP A 159 -10.34 -22.14 2.47
C TRP A 159 -11.48 -21.61 1.60
N GLU A 160 -12.46 -22.45 1.25
CA GLU A 160 -13.63 -22.06 0.46
C GLU A 160 -14.45 -20.99 1.20
N ALA A 161 -14.65 -21.15 2.51
CA ALA A 161 -15.34 -20.14 3.32
C ALA A 161 -14.64 -18.77 3.29
N HIS A 162 -13.31 -18.76 3.37
CA HIS A 162 -12.53 -17.52 3.22
C HIS A 162 -12.67 -16.93 1.80
N LYS A 163 -12.65 -17.77 0.75
CA LYS A 163 -12.76 -17.31 -0.64
C LYS A 163 -14.13 -16.75 -1.02
N MET A 164 -15.13 -16.88 -0.15
CA MET A 164 -16.45 -16.26 -0.36
C MET A 164 -16.41 -14.73 -0.41
N ILE A 165 -15.33 -14.09 0.04
CA ILE A 165 -15.12 -12.66 -0.19
C ILE A 165 -15.08 -12.32 -1.70
N GLY A 166 -14.57 -13.23 -2.55
CA GLY A 166 -14.49 -13.01 -4.00
C GLY A 166 -15.84 -12.69 -4.63
N PRO A 167 -16.85 -13.57 -4.55
CA PRO A 167 -18.20 -13.28 -5.03
C PRO A 167 -18.85 -12.04 -4.45
N GLU A 168 -18.53 -11.69 -3.19
CA GLU A 168 -19.07 -10.49 -2.52
C GLU A 168 -18.58 -9.17 -3.13
N VAL A 169 -17.39 -9.15 -3.74
CA VAL A 169 -16.77 -7.93 -4.28
C VAL A 169 -16.53 -7.98 -5.78
N GLU A 170 -16.71 -9.10 -6.45
CA GLU A 170 -16.38 -9.31 -7.86
C GLU A 170 -16.98 -8.24 -8.79
N LYS A 171 -18.29 -8.00 -8.64
CA LYS A 171 -19.00 -7.05 -9.52
C LYS A 171 -18.52 -5.63 -9.34
N GLU A 172 -18.30 -5.23 -8.08
CA GLU A 172 -17.80 -3.90 -7.73
C GLU A 172 -16.36 -3.70 -8.21
N ILE A 173 -15.50 -4.71 -8.07
CA ILE A 173 -14.12 -4.65 -8.59
C ILE A 173 -14.13 -4.51 -10.11
N ILE A 174 -14.93 -5.30 -10.83
CA ILE A 174 -15.04 -5.19 -12.29
C ILE A 174 -15.56 -3.80 -12.69
N ALA A 175 -16.56 -3.27 -11.99
CA ALA A 175 -17.05 -1.92 -12.23
C ALA A 175 -15.99 -0.86 -11.97
N LEU A 176 -15.25 -0.97 -10.87
CA LEU A 176 -14.15 -0.06 -10.52
C LEU A 176 -13.03 -0.10 -11.58
N VAL A 177 -12.62 -1.29 -12.06
CA VAL A 177 -11.61 -1.42 -13.10
C VAL A 177 -12.06 -0.70 -14.38
N LYS A 178 -13.33 -0.87 -14.80
CA LYS A 178 -13.88 -0.16 -15.96
C LYS A 178 -13.88 1.36 -15.75
N HIS A 179 -14.24 1.81 -14.56
CA HIS A 179 -14.27 3.23 -14.21
C HIS A 179 -12.85 3.84 -14.18
N ARG A 180 -11.88 3.14 -13.61
CA ARG A 180 -10.46 3.56 -13.61
C ARG A 180 -9.92 3.63 -15.05
N ASN A 181 -10.23 2.66 -15.91
CA ASN A 181 -9.84 2.69 -17.32
C ASN A 181 -10.51 3.83 -18.09
N LEU A 182 -11.77 4.18 -17.79
CA LEU A 182 -12.42 5.36 -18.35
C LEU A 182 -11.67 6.65 -17.99
N ILE A 183 -11.25 6.81 -16.73
CA ILE A 183 -10.45 7.96 -16.28
C ILE A 183 -9.12 8.00 -17.07
N ALA A 184 -8.38 6.89 -17.11
CA ALA A 184 -7.11 6.80 -17.81
C ALA A 184 -7.24 7.17 -19.30
N THR A 185 -8.25 6.65 -19.99
CA THR A 185 -8.50 6.94 -21.40
C THR A 185 -8.83 8.42 -21.62
N LYS A 186 -9.60 9.07 -20.73
CA LYS A 186 -9.88 10.50 -20.81
C LYS A 186 -8.63 11.36 -20.64
N LEU A 187 -7.62 10.87 -19.91
CA LEU A 187 -6.34 11.51 -19.71
C LEU A 187 -5.31 11.17 -20.81
N GLY A 188 -5.68 10.36 -21.81
CA GLY A 188 -4.82 10.02 -22.95
C GLY A 188 -3.94 8.79 -22.75
N PHE A 189 -4.15 8.00 -21.68
CA PHE A 189 -3.46 6.74 -21.45
C PHE A 189 -4.26 5.56 -22.04
N GLY A 190 -3.58 4.48 -22.40
CA GLY A 190 -4.23 3.27 -22.94
C GLY A 190 -5.12 2.57 -21.91
N ASN A 191 -4.71 2.53 -20.66
CA ASN A 191 -5.46 1.96 -19.53
C ASN A 191 -4.91 2.50 -18.20
N TYR A 192 -5.61 2.13 -17.10
CA TYR A 192 -5.24 2.59 -15.75
C TYR A 192 -3.89 2.03 -15.27
N HIS A 193 -3.53 0.80 -15.64
CA HIS A 193 -2.24 0.20 -15.29
C HIS A 193 -1.07 0.99 -15.89
N GLU A 194 -1.15 1.28 -17.20
CA GLU A 194 -0.16 2.13 -17.87
C GLU A 194 -0.07 3.53 -17.22
N MET A 195 -1.22 4.14 -16.95
CA MET A 195 -1.30 5.44 -16.28
C MET A 195 -0.62 5.41 -14.90
N SER A 196 -0.93 4.40 -14.08
CA SER A 196 -0.37 4.25 -12.74
C SER A 196 1.15 4.15 -12.76
N LEU A 197 1.72 3.31 -13.63
CA LEU A 197 3.17 3.17 -13.76
C LEU A 197 3.82 4.48 -14.19
N LYS A 198 3.33 5.10 -15.26
CA LYS A 198 3.90 6.37 -15.78
C LYS A 198 3.84 7.50 -14.75
N LEU A 199 2.70 7.67 -14.07
CA LEU A 199 2.54 8.71 -13.06
C LEU A 199 3.27 8.42 -11.74
N SER A 200 3.76 7.21 -11.53
CA SER A 200 4.69 6.86 -10.46
C SER A 200 6.17 6.89 -10.90
N GLY A 201 6.45 7.42 -12.09
CA GLY A 201 7.82 7.54 -12.61
C GLY A 201 8.42 6.23 -13.11
N GLN A 202 7.59 5.24 -13.45
CA GLN A 202 8.02 3.93 -13.94
C GLN A 202 7.66 3.76 -15.41
N ASP A 203 8.56 3.23 -16.21
CA ASP A 203 8.27 2.85 -17.60
C ASP A 203 7.62 1.46 -17.66
N PRO A 204 6.40 1.31 -18.22
CA PRO A 204 5.70 0.03 -18.28
C PRO A 204 6.46 -1.05 -19.04
N ALA A 205 7.24 -0.68 -20.08
CA ALA A 205 8.00 -1.64 -20.85
C ALA A 205 9.23 -2.14 -20.07
N GLU A 206 9.92 -1.25 -19.35
CA GLU A 206 11.04 -1.63 -18.48
C GLU A 206 10.56 -2.53 -17.34
N VAL A 207 9.47 -2.19 -16.67
CA VAL A 207 8.89 -3.03 -15.61
C VAL A 207 8.53 -4.42 -16.14
N THR A 208 7.90 -4.50 -17.32
CA THR A 208 7.57 -5.79 -17.95
C THR A 208 8.84 -6.60 -18.27
N ALA A 209 9.85 -5.96 -18.84
CA ALA A 209 11.12 -6.63 -19.17
C ALA A 209 11.83 -7.17 -17.94
N ILE A 210 11.85 -6.42 -16.82
CA ILE A 210 12.41 -6.89 -15.53
C ILE A 210 11.65 -8.11 -15.00
N LEU A 211 10.31 -8.08 -15.06
CA LEU A 211 9.50 -9.22 -14.62
C LEU A 211 9.70 -10.46 -15.48
N ASP A 212 9.82 -10.31 -16.82
CA ASP A 212 10.12 -11.41 -17.74
C ASP A 212 11.51 -12.01 -17.48
N GLU A 213 12.51 -11.16 -17.16
CA GLU A 213 13.84 -11.63 -16.79
C GLU A 213 13.82 -12.37 -15.47
N LEU A 214 13.13 -11.86 -14.45
CA LEU A 214 12.98 -12.53 -13.15
C LEU A 214 12.28 -13.88 -13.29
N ASP A 215 11.21 -13.98 -14.09
CA ASP A 215 10.54 -15.25 -14.37
C ASP A 215 11.51 -16.26 -15.02
N ASN A 216 12.29 -15.82 -16.01
CA ASN A 216 13.29 -16.70 -16.67
C ASN A 216 14.38 -17.18 -15.69
N LEU A 217 14.85 -16.31 -14.79
CA LEU A 217 15.87 -16.63 -13.80
C LEU A 217 15.38 -17.58 -12.69
N THR A 218 14.11 -17.51 -12.35
CA THR A 218 13.55 -18.21 -11.17
C THR A 218 12.72 -19.44 -11.53
N ARG A 219 12.21 -19.55 -12.74
CA ARG A 219 11.22 -20.56 -13.18
C ARG A 219 11.63 -21.98 -12.88
N ASP A 220 12.86 -22.38 -13.26
CA ASP A 220 13.31 -23.76 -13.09
C ASP A 220 13.54 -24.11 -11.61
N ASN A 221 14.12 -23.19 -10.84
CA ASN A 221 14.31 -23.37 -9.41
C ASN A 221 12.95 -23.43 -8.68
N PHE A 222 12.01 -22.58 -9.07
CA PHE A 222 10.64 -22.62 -8.53
C PHE A 222 9.93 -23.92 -8.88
N ALA A 223 10.06 -24.41 -10.12
CA ALA A 223 9.46 -25.67 -10.55
C ALA A 223 10.00 -26.87 -9.74
N SER A 224 11.32 -26.87 -9.45
CA SER A 224 11.94 -27.89 -8.60
C SER A 224 11.40 -27.85 -7.18
N LEU A 225 11.39 -26.67 -6.55
CA LEU A 225 10.82 -26.46 -5.20
C LEU A 225 9.33 -26.86 -5.14
N LYS A 226 8.56 -26.45 -6.16
CA LYS A 226 7.12 -26.81 -6.24
C LYS A 226 6.91 -28.31 -6.30
N ASN A 227 7.75 -29.04 -7.02
CA ASN A 227 7.70 -30.50 -7.07
C ASN A 227 8.01 -31.13 -5.69
N ASP A 228 8.95 -30.60 -4.93
CA ASP A 228 9.26 -31.07 -3.57
C ASP A 228 8.08 -30.81 -2.62
N ILE A 229 7.48 -29.61 -2.70
CA ILE A 229 6.27 -29.26 -1.95
C ILE A 229 5.12 -30.20 -2.28
N ASP A 230 4.85 -30.45 -3.57
CA ASP A 230 3.79 -31.34 -4.02
C ASP A 230 4.00 -32.78 -3.54
N THR A 231 5.24 -33.24 -3.61
CA THR A 231 5.63 -34.57 -3.13
C THR A 231 5.42 -34.70 -1.63
N TYR A 232 5.77 -33.68 -0.86
CA TYR A 232 5.58 -33.66 0.59
C TYR A 232 4.08 -33.73 0.94
N PHE A 233 3.27 -32.82 0.38
CA PHE A 233 1.84 -32.76 0.72
C PHE A 233 1.03 -33.94 0.19
N SER A 234 1.39 -34.49 -0.97
CA SER A 234 0.74 -35.73 -1.46
C SER A 234 0.91 -36.90 -0.47
N LYS A 235 2.09 -37.02 0.14
CA LYS A 235 2.35 -38.02 1.19
C LYS A 235 1.61 -37.66 2.49
N GLN A 236 1.63 -36.40 2.91
CA GLN A 236 0.95 -35.95 4.14
C GLN A 236 -0.55 -36.21 4.10
N TYR A 237 -1.20 -35.85 2.99
CA TYR A 237 -2.66 -36.03 2.83
C TYR A 237 -3.06 -37.39 2.23
N ARG A 238 -2.08 -38.24 1.85
CA ARG A 238 -2.32 -39.58 1.25
C ARG A 238 -3.15 -39.51 -0.03
N ILE A 239 -2.85 -38.55 -0.89
CA ILE A 239 -3.47 -38.34 -2.20
C ILE A 239 -2.38 -38.26 -3.28
N LYS A 240 -2.77 -38.34 -4.56
CA LYS A 240 -1.84 -38.15 -5.67
C LYS A 240 -1.47 -36.65 -5.78
N THR A 241 -0.31 -36.33 -6.34
CA THR A 241 0.08 -34.94 -6.61
C THR A 241 -0.95 -34.20 -7.50
N SER A 242 -1.58 -34.92 -8.46
CA SER A 242 -2.65 -34.37 -9.31
C SER A 242 -3.96 -34.04 -8.58
N GLU A 243 -4.12 -34.53 -7.37
CA GLU A 243 -5.29 -34.32 -6.50
C GLU A 243 -5.08 -33.16 -5.51
N LEU A 244 -3.86 -32.63 -5.42
CA LEU A 244 -3.59 -31.43 -4.62
C LEU A 244 -4.44 -30.26 -5.11
N ARG A 245 -4.89 -29.47 -4.17
CA ARG A 245 -5.77 -28.30 -4.37
C ARG A 245 -5.22 -27.12 -3.57
N PRO A 246 -5.66 -25.87 -3.85
CA PRO A 246 -5.18 -24.69 -3.18
C PRO A 246 -5.13 -24.76 -1.64
N TRP A 247 -6.12 -25.38 -1.02
CA TRP A 247 -6.18 -25.52 0.44
C TRP A 247 -5.12 -26.44 1.06
N HIS A 248 -4.36 -27.17 0.27
CA HIS A 248 -3.29 -28.03 0.77
C HIS A 248 -1.95 -27.30 1.00
N TYR A 249 -1.84 -26.03 0.60
CA TYR A 249 -0.58 -25.29 0.61
C TYR A 249 -0.43 -24.29 1.78
N GLN A 250 -1.17 -24.47 2.85
CA GLN A 250 -0.99 -23.82 4.16
C GLN A 250 -1.12 -22.29 4.21
N ASN A 251 -1.42 -21.61 3.12
CA ASN A 251 -1.59 -20.14 3.11
C ASN A 251 -2.78 -19.74 2.24
N ARG A 252 -3.53 -18.73 2.68
CA ARG A 252 -4.71 -18.24 1.97
C ARG A 252 -4.40 -17.68 0.57
N TYR A 253 -3.22 -17.09 0.39
CA TYR A 253 -2.83 -16.37 -0.81
C TYR A 253 -1.55 -16.88 -1.48
N PHE A 254 -0.95 -17.95 -0.97
CA PHE A 254 0.32 -18.51 -1.47
C PHE A 254 1.50 -17.53 -1.39
N GLN A 255 1.48 -16.62 -0.40
CA GLN A 255 2.51 -15.62 -0.18
C GLN A 255 3.67 -16.12 0.68
N GLU A 256 3.48 -17.26 1.34
CA GLU A 256 4.49 -17.88 2.18
C GLU A 256 4.86 -19.26 1.63
N ALA A 257 6.14 -19.62 1.79
CA ALA A 257 6.59 -20.97 1.48
C ALA A 257 5.96 -21.96 2.47
N PRO A 258 5.29 -23.04 2.00
CA PRO A 258 4.75 -24.06 2.89
C PRO A 258 5.84 -24.75 3.70
N GLU A 259 5.53 -25.13 4.93
CA GLU A 259 6.44 -25.83 5.83
C GLU A 259 6.60 -27.29 5.42
N ILE A 260 7.58 -27.61 4.59
CA ILE A 260 7.89 -28.97 4.14
C ILE A 260 9.12 -29.58 4.84
N TYR A 261 9.81 -28.79 5.64
CA TYR A 261 10.94 -29.22 6.46
C TYR A 261 10.55 -29.22 7.94
N PRO A 262 11.13 -30.13 8.76
CA PRO A 262 10.78 -30.23 10.18
C PRO A 262 11.46 -29.13 11.01
N VAL A 263 11.21 -27.87 10.62
CA VAL A 263 11.72 -26.67 11.33
C VAL A 263 10.53 -25.98 11.97
N ASP A 264 10.50 -25.94 13.30
CA ASP A 264 9.49 -25.26 14.08
C ASP A 264 10.11 -23.98 14.65
N PHE A 265 9.73 -22.82 14.10
CA PHE A 265 10.15 -21.52 14.61
C PHE A 265 9.22 -21.01 15.70
N ASP A 266 7.96 -21.43 15.76
CA ASP A 266 6.96 -20.94 16.71
C ASP A 266 7.37 -21.24 18.16
N LYS A 267 8.08 -22.35 18.40
CA LYS A 267 8.63 -22.69 19.73
C LYS A 267 9.53 -21.62 20.32
N TYR A 268 10.16 -20.78 19.49
CA TYR A 268 11.02 -19.69 19.96
C TYR A 268 10.21 -18.45 20.34
N TYR A 269 9.00 -18.30 19.83
CA TYR A 269 8.16 -17.12 20.01
C TYR A 269 6.95 -17.35 20.92
N ALA A 270 6.50 -18.60 21.10
CA ALA A 270 5.30 -18.94 21.88
C ALA A 270 5.26 -18.37 23.31
N SER A 271 6.42 -18.10 23.91
CA SER A 271 6.54 -17.50 25.25
C SER A 271 7.16 -16.11 25.24
N GLN A 272 7.32 -15.52 24.08
CA GLN A 272 7.94 -14.20 23.90
C GLN A 272 6.88 -13.16 23.51
N ASP A 273 7.28 -11.90 23.64
CA ASP A 273 6.51 -10.76 23.13
C ASP A 273 7.14 -10.28 21.81
N PRO A 274 6.51 -10.54 20.64
CA PRO A 274 7.04 -10.13 19.34
C PRO A 274 7.29 -8.62 19.25
N VAL A 275 6.45 -7.79 19.87
CA VAL A 275 6.60 -6.33 19.87
C VAL A 275 7.89 -5.93 20.58
N LYS A 276 8.13 -6.50 21.76
CA LYS A 276 9.35 -6.23 22.53
C LYS A 276 10.60 -6.73 21.82
N LEU A 277 10.53 -7.90 21.19
CA LEU A 277 11.65 -8.44 20.41
C LEU A 277 11.99 -7.55 19.22
N ALA A 278 10.95 -7.12 18.45
CA ALA A 278 11.14 -6.22 17.32
C ALA A 278 11.70 -4.86 17.77
N ALA A 279 11.19 -4.27 18.87
CA ALA A 279 11.74 -3.04 19.42
C ALA A 279 13.21 -3.21 19.81
N THR A 280 13.57 -4.32 20.46
CA THR A 280 14.96 -4.63 20.86
C THR A 280 15.86 -4.78 19.63
N PHE A 281 15.37 -5.42 18.56
CA PHE A 281 16.10 -5.56 17.29
C PHE A 281 16.41 -4.19 16.67
N TYR A 282 15.38 -3.36 16.50
CA TYR A 282 15.55 -2.04 15.89
C TYR A 282 16.40 -1.10 16.73
N ASP A 283 16.27 -1.12 18.07
CA ASP A 283 17.13 -0.36 18.99
C ASP A 283 18.59 -0.82 18.85
N GLY A 284 18.83 -2.13 18.76
CA GLY A 284 20.15 -2.72 18.61
C GLY A 284 20.90 -2.32 17.32
N ILE A 285 20.18 -1.92 16.27
CA ILE A 285 20.76 -1.37 15.04
C ILE A 285 20.70 0.16 14.96
N GLY A 286 20.28 0.83 16.05
CA GLY A 286 20.25 2.29 16.17
C GLY A 286 19.01 2.96 15.58
N LEU A 287 17.95 2.19 15.30
CA LEU A 287 16.68 2.66 14.73
C LEU A 287 15.54 2.50 15.74
N ASN A 288 15.50 3.33 16.79
CA ASN A 288 14.47 3.24 17.83
C ASN A 288 13.05 3.42 17.26
N VAL A 289 12.14 2.51 17.63
CA VAL A 289 10.76 2.45 17.13
C VAL A 289 9.70 2.77 18.19
N ASP A 290 10.07 3.18 19.38
CA ASP A 290 9.14 3.42 20.50
C ASP A 290 8.05 4.44 20.15
N ALA A 291 8.42 5.51 19.42
CA ALA A 291 7.47 6.54 18.99
C ALA A 291 6.46 6.03 17.96
N ILE A 292 6.84 5.05 17.14
CA ILE A 292 5.96 4.39 16.16
C ILE A 292 5.01 3.47 16.93
N LEU A 293 5.55 2.58 17.77
CA LEU A 293 4.77 1.61 18.55
C LEU A 293 3.75 2.29 19.47
N ALA A 294 4.12 3.42 20.09
CA ALA A 294 3.23 4.17 20.98
C ALA A 294 1.95 4.68 20.31
N LYS A 295 1.95 4.84 18.98
CA LYS A 295 0.80 5.31 18.20
C LYS A 295 0.11 4.20 17.40
N SER A 296 0.70 3.02 17.38
CA SER A 296 0.25 1.87 16.59
C SER A 296 -0.91 1.12 17.23
N ASP A 297 -1.67 0.38 16.43
CA ASP A 297 -2.73 -0.52 16.88
C ASP A 297 -2.32 -1.97 16.59
N LEU A 298 -1.86 -2.68 17.61
CA LEU A 298 -1.05 -3.89 17.47
C LEU A 298 -1.82 -5.21 17.60
N TYR A 299 -3.03 -5.21 18.17
CA TYR A 299 -3.72 -6.45 18.52
C TYR A 299 -5.09 -6.57 17.87
N GLU A 300 -5.51 -7.81 17.62
CA GLU A 300 -6.79 -8.13 17.00
C GLU A 300 -7.98 -7.65 17.84
N LYS A 301 -8.95 -7.02 17.19
CA LYS A 301 -10.23 -6.61 17.78
C LYS A 301 -11.35 -6.59 16.74
N PRO A 302 -12.64 -6.64 17.17
CA PRO A 302 -13.77 -6.58 16.27
C PRO A 302 -13.76 -5.32 15.37
N GLY A 303 -14.13 -5.47 14.10
CA GLY A 303 -14.22 -4.37 13.13
C GLY A 303 -12.88 -3.93 12.53
N LYS A 304 -11.77 -4.22 13.19
CA LYS A 304 -10.44 -3.83 12.73
C LYS A 304 -10.03 -4.58 11.45
N ASN A 305 -9.31 -3.89 10.57
CA ASN A 305 -8.67 -4.50 9.41
C ASN A 305 -7.75 -5.65 9.86
N GLN A 306 -7.89 -6.80 9.24
CA GLN A 306 -7.11 -7.99 9.59
C GLN A 306 -5.77 -8.09 8.85
N HIS A 307 -5.58 -7.23 7.85
CA HIS A 307 -4.32 -7.12 7.13
C HIS A 307 -3.42 -6.09 7.80
N ALA A 308 -2.17 -6.47 8.10
CA ALA A 308 -1.18 -5.55 8.66
C ALA A 308 -0.71 -4.54 7.61
N PHE A 309 -0.41 -3.33 8.05
CA PHE A 309 0.21 -2.30 7.22
C PHE A 309 0.87 -1.22 8.07
N CYS A 310 1.84 -0.52 7.48
CA CYS A 310 2.40 0.71 8.03
C CYS A 310 1.88 1.92 7.25
N THR A 311 1.71 3.06 7.92
CA THR A 311 1.32 4.33 7.30
C THR A 311 2.03 5.51 7.94
N ASP A 312 2.41 6.48 7.12
CA ASP A 312 2.84 7.81 7.55
C ASP A 312 1.65 8.78 7.42
N ILE A 313 1.15 9.24 8.57
CA ILE A 313 -0.05 10.07 8.67
C ILE A 313 0.19 11.49 8.12
N ASP A 314 1.38 12.06 8.36
CA ASP A 314 1.58 13.50 8.16
C ASP A 314 2.91 13.88 7.52
N ARG A 315 3.78 12.92 7.21
CA ARG A 315 5.17 13.14 6.75
C ARG A 315 6.00 14.01 7.69
N GLU A 316 5.55 14.13 8.94
CA GLU A 316 6.19 14.89 10.02
C GLU A 316 6.57 14.01 11.22
N GLY A 317 6.40 12.68 11.08
CA GLY A 317 6.78 11.66 12.09
C GLY A 317 5.61 11.07 12.86
N ASP A 318 4.40 11.25 12.40
CA ASP A 318 3.28 10.45 12.86
C ASP A 318 3.16 9.17 12.02
N VAL A 319 4.06 8.23 12.29
CA VAL A 319 4.12 6.93 11.63
C VAL A 319 3.52 5.88 12.54
N ARG A 320 2.71 4.98 11.99
CA ARG A 320 1.96 3.97 12.74
C ARG A 320 1.92 2.65 12.00
N THR A 321 1.90 1.53 12.73
CA THR A 321 1.60 0.20 12.19
C THR A 321 0.26 -0.31 12.73
N LEU A 322 -0.50 -0.97 11.87
CA LEU A 322 -1.70 -1.70 12.24
C LEU A 322 -1.41 -3.18 12.07
N ASP A 323 -1.54 -3.94 13.16
CA ASP A 323 -1.20 -5.35 13.22
C ASP A 323 -2.29 -6.15 13.95
N ASN A 324 -2.19 -7.50 13.95
CA ASN A 324 -3.05 -8.38 14.73
C ASN A 324 -2.19 -9.45 15.42
N ILE A 325 -1.22 -9.01 16.20
CA ILE A 325 -0.08 -9.75 16.71
C ILE A 325 -0.48 -10.92 17.62
N ARG A 326 0.19 -12.07 17.38
CA ARG A 326 0.21 -13.27 18.23
C ARG A 326 1.67 -13.67 18.50
N PRO A 327 1.94 -14.47 19.55
CA PRO A 327 3.28 -14.93 19.87
C PRO A 327 3.68 -16.13 18.99
N ASP A 328 3.88 -15.90 17.68
CA ASP A 328 4.30 -16.87 16.70
C ASP A 328 5.33 -16.28 15.71
N SER A 329 5.92 -17.12 14.90
CA SER A 329 6.94 -16.73 13.92
C SER A 329 6.37 -15.87 12.80
N TYR A 330 5.13 -16.10 12.41
CA TYR A 330 4.44 -15.31 11.39
C TYR A 330 4.33 -13.84 11.82
N TRP A 331 3.76 -13.59 13.00
CA TRP A 331 3.61 -12.24 13.50
C TRP A 331 4.92 -11.58 13.92
N MET A 332 5.93 -12.38 14.31
CA MET A 332 7.28 -11.84 14.50
C MET A 332 7.86 -11.30 13.19
N ASN A 333 7.73 -12.05 12.09
CA ASN A 333 8.16 -11.60 10.78
C ASN A 333 7.36 -10.36 10.31
N THR A 334 6.04 -10.40 10.49
CA THR A 334 5.14 -9.30 10.09
C THR A 334 5.49 -8.01 10.81
N ILE A 335 5.63 -8.01 12.15
CA ILE A 335 5.94 -6.78 12.89
C ILE A 335 7.34 -6.23 12.53
N LEU A 336 8.32 -7.10 12.26
CA LEU A 336 9.62 -6.65 11.76
C LEU A 336 9.48 -5.98 10.39
N HIS A 337 8.68 -6.54 9.49
CA HIS A 337 8.41 -5.99 8.18
C HIS A 337 7.71 -4.62 8.26
N GLU A 338 6.62 -4.51 9.03
CA GLU A 338 5.86 -3.26 9.16
C GLU A 338 6.69 -2.16 9.84
N LEU A 339 7.48 -2.51 10.85
CA LEU A 339 8.42 -1.56 11.44
C LEU A 339 9.55 -1.19 10.48
N GLY A 340 9.89 -2.04 9.50
CA GLY A 340 10.81 -1.70 8.40
C GLY A 340 10.29 -0.52 7.57
N HIS A 341 9.03 -0.57 7.15
CA HIS A 341 8.36 0.58 6.55
C HIS A 341 8.29 1.77 7.52
N GLY A 342 8.02 1.48 8.80
CA GLY A 342 7.93 2.49 9.84
C GLY A 342 9.23 3.28 10.01
N VAL A 343 10.37 2.63 10.13
CA VAL A 343 11.67 3.31 10.26
C VAL A 343 12.06 4.06 8.99
N TYR A 344 11.72 3.50 7.80
CA TYR A 344 11.95 4.21 6.55
C TYR A 344 11.25 5.57 6.56
N SER A 345 9.95 5.63 6.90
CA SER A 345 9.18 6.87 6.92
C SER A 345 9.58 7.77 8.11
N TYR A 346 9.78 7.19 9.30
CA TYR A 346 10.06 7.95 10.52
C TYR A 346 11.42 8.66 10.49
N TYR A 347 12.45 8.01 9.92
CA TYR A 347 13.80 8.54 9.83
C TYR A 347 14.08 9.28 8.51
N ASN A 348 13.07 9.48 7.67
CA ASN A 348 13.20 10.31 6.48
C ASN A 348 13.61 11.73 6.87
N ASP A 349 14.51 12.34 6.11
CA ASP A 349 15.05 13.67 6.39
C ASP A 349 13.95 14.74 6.27
N ARG A 350 13.53 15.28 7.41
CA ARG A 350 12.50 16.32 7.49
C ARG A 350 12.95 17.70 7.05
N SER A 351 14.24 17.88 6.73
CA SER A 351 14.72 19.09 6.06
C SER A 351 14.36 19.12 4.57
N LEU A 352 14.00 17.95 4.00
CA LEU A 352 13.48 17.87 2.64
C LEU A 352 12.13 18.60 2.53
N PRO A 353 11.79 19.15 1.35
CA PRO A 353 10.46 19.64 1.05
C PRO A 353 9.38 18.57 1.31
N PHE A 354 8.20 18.97 1.76
CA PHE A 354 7.10 18.07 2.12
C PHE A 354 6.77 17.05 1.02
N THR A 355 6.75 17.47 -0.23
CA THR A 355 6.48 16.60 -1.39
C THR A 355 7.55 15.52 -1.65
N LEU A 356 8.75 15.68 -1.07
CA LEU A 356 9.88 14.76 -1.23
C LEU A 356 10.07 13.83 -0.03
N ARG A 357 9.21 13.89 0.98
CA ARG A 357 9.29 13.06 2.20
C ARG A 357 8.54 11.74 2.07
N ASP A 358 8.41 11.23 0.86
CA ASP A 358 7.75 9.95 0.59
C ASP A 358 8.64 9.07 -0.28
N ALA A 359 8.41 7.76 -0.27
CA ALA A 359 9.14 6.83 -1.10
C ALA A 359 9.03 7.20 -2.58
N ALA A 360 10.15 7.15 -3.30
CA ALA A 360 10.16 7.44 -4.74
C ALA A 360 9.45 6.35 -5.55
N HIS A 361 9.44 5.10 -5.04
CA HIS A 361 8.86 3.92 -5.69
C HIS A 361 8.21 3.01 -4.67
N THR A 362 7.31 2.14 -5.15
CA THR A 362 6.56 1.15 -4.36
C THR A 362 7.38 -0.07 -3.93
N PHE A 363 8.71 -0.04 -4.02
CA PHE A 363 9.61 -1.15 -3.66
C PHE A 363 10.31 -0.96 -2.31
N THR A 364 9.65 -0.33 -1.39
CA THR A 364 10.15 -0.23 -0.01
C THR A 364 9.52 -1.27 0.87
#